data_590c56af5a76e81aebae8985db1d82ba
#
_entry.id   590c56af5a76e81aebae8985db1d82ba
#
_cell.length_a   1.000
_cell.length_b   1.000
_cell.length_c   1.000
_cell.angle_alpha   90.00
_cell.angle_beta   90.00
_cell.angle_gamma   90.00
#
_symmetry.space_group_name_H-M   'P 1'
#
loop_
_entity.id
_entity.type
_entity.pdbx_description
1 polymer ?
#
loop_
_entity_poly.entity_id
_entity_poly.type
_entity_poly.pdbx_seq_one_letter_code
_entity_poly.pdbx_strand_id
1 'polypeptide(L)'
;VGGSFVERNDAVAAPRALLTTRAVRWAVQQLRREHASIAGLARQLGVDWNTLWRAVHTRLDALAGDPARFEGVTMLGVDEHVWHHVDQRVRGPKMLTGMVDLTRDENGQVKARLLDLVPGRSGAVYGDWLTRRGKRFRADVQVATLDPFHGYKNAITEHLADAVAVVDAFHVVKLATSCVDDVRRRVQQDTLGHRGRSGDPLYGIRTILRAGVENLTDKQQARLTSAFEAHEAHVEVEVAWQVAQDVRALFHADTPAKGRAAAERLLQILPTCPIPEIKRLGRTLKQWTEPLLAYFDTDGASNGGREERRNRSHERPHRAPPPHRQRLPQPRQLPPTLPTHRWRAHP
;
A
#
# COMPACT_ATOMS: atom_id res chain seq x y z
N VAL A 1 52.86 35.86 31.40
CA VAL A 1 51.83 35.98 30.37
C VAL A 1 51.44 34.55 29.97
N GLY A 2 50.34 34.03 30.48
CA GLY A 2 49.85 32.70 30.12
C GLY A 2 49.14 32.82 28.76
N GLY A 3 49.71 32.20 27.72
CA GLY A 3 49.05 32.05 26.43
C GLY A 3 48.09 30.85 26.47
N SER A 4 46.82 31.03 26.11
CA SER A 4 45.91 29.92 25.82
C SER A 4 46.15 29.43 24.39
N PHE A 5 46.23 28.11 24.21
CA PHE A 5 46.26 27.51 22.88
C PHE A 5 45.02 26.61 22.72
N VAL A 6 44.57 26.48 21.51
CA VAL A 6 43.46 25.59 21.15
C VAL A 6 44.07 24.41 20.41
N GLU A 7 44.00 23.25 21.03
CA GLU A 7 44.34 21.99 20.37
C GLU A 7 43.22 21.61 19.40
N ARG A 8 43.58 21.37 18.16
CA ARG A 8 42.63 20.91 17.12
C ARG A 8 42.86 19.44 16.83
N ASN A 9 41.79 18.68 16.96
CA ASN A 9 41.80 17.28 16.59
C ASN A 9 40.55 16.98 15.72
N ASP A 10 40.76 16.95 14.41
CA ASP A 10 39.69 16.77 13.42
C ASP A 10 39.01 15.39 13.53
N ALA A 11 39.67 14.41 14.17
CA ALA A 11 39.04 13.12 14.47
C ALA A 11 37.97 13.25 15.58
N VAL A 12 38.11 14.24 16.46
CA VAL A 12 37.16 14.52 17.54
C VAL A 12 36.05 15.45 17.08
N ALA A 13 36.39 16.53 16.42
CA ALA A 13 35.43 17.50 15.91
C ALA A 13 35.99 18.25 14.70
N ALA A 14 35.15 18.49 13.69
CA ALA A 14 35.52 19.31 12.55
C ALA A 14 35.81 20.76 13.00
N PRO A 15 36.65 21.55 12.27
CA PRO A 15 36.94 22.93 12.59
C PRO A 15 35.66 23.74 12.80
N ARG A 16 35.59 24.47 13.92
CA ARG A 16 34.44 25.30 14.34
C ARG A 16 33.12 24.53 14.55
N ALA A 17 33.15 23.20 14.62
CA ALA A 17 31.95 22.40 14.91
C ALA A 17 31.54 22.51 16.40
N LEU A 18 30.25 22.66 16.65
CA LEU A 18 29.67 22.67 17.99
C LEU A 18 29.39 21.23 18.50
N LEU A 19 29.45 20.26 17.59
CA LEU A 19 29.20 18.84 17.88
C LEU A 19 30.41 18.01 17.49
N THR A 20 30.75 17.06 18.33
CA THR A 20 31.79 16.08 18.02
C THR A 20 31.36 15.11 16.92
N THR A 21 32.32 14.56 16.20
CA THR A 21 32.07 13.48 15.20
C THR A 21 31.29 12.31 15.79
N ARG A 22 31.55 11.98 17.07
CA ARG A 22 30.83 10.93 17.81
C ARG A 22 29.35 11.31 18.03
N ALA A 23 29.06 12.54 18.45
CA ALA A 23 27.69 13.04 18.65
C ALA A 23 26.90 13.06 17.34
N VAL A 24 27.52 13.52 16.23
CA VAL A 24 26.90 13.50 14.89
C VAL A 24 26.61 12.07 14.45
N ARG A 25 27.56 11.14 14.63
CA ARG A 25 27.36 9.73 14.27
C ARG A 25 26.23 9.09 15.08
N TRP A 26 26.18 9.36 16.38
CA TRP A 26 25.10 8.91 17.25
C TRP A 26 23.75 9.48 16.81
N ALA A 27 23.67 10.79 16.55
CA ALA A 27 22.43 11.42 16.09
C ALA A 27 21.93 10.81 14.77
N VAL A 28 22.80 10.52 13.80
CA VAL A 28 22.47 9.83 12.56
C VAL A 28 21.91 8.43 12.82
N GLN A 29 22.48 7.68 13.79
CA GLN A 29 21.97 6.38 14.18
C GLN A 29 20.57 6.48 14.80
N GLN A 30 20.33 7.45 15.68
CA GLN A 30 19.02 7.67 16.28
C GLN A 30 17.96 8.02 15.23
N LEU A 31 18.28 8.87 14.24
CA LEU A 31 17.39 9.19 13.12
C LEU A 31 17.04 7.94 12.31
N ARG A 32 18.02 7.08 12.04
CA ARG A 32 17.85 5.91 11.15
C ARG A 32 17.20 4.70 11.82
N ARG A 33 17.44 4.49 13.09
CA ARG A 33 17.03 3.25 13.80
C ARG A 33 15.85 3.47 14.73
N GLU A 34 15.84 4.63 15.40
CA GLU A 34 14.86 4.92 16.46
C GLU A 34 13.78 5.91 16.01
N HIS A 35 13.80 6.31 14.73
CA HIS A 35 12.87 7.30 14.18
C HIS A 35 12.81 8.60 14.98
N ALA A 36 13.92 8.97 15.63
CA ALA A 36 14.02 10.18 16.42
C ALA A 36 13.87 11.43 15.54
N SER A 37 13.27 12.49 16.07
CA SER A 37 13.17 13.77 15.36
C SER A 37 14.41 14.63 15.57
N ILE A 38 14.78 15.45 14.58
CA ILE A 38 15.87 16.44 14.70
C ILE A 38 15.65 17.34 15.92
N ALA A 39 14.43 17.82 16.15
CA ALA A 39 14.10 18.66 17.29
C ALA A 39 14.30 17.93 18.64
N GLY A 40 13.96 16.65 18.71
CA GLY A 40 14.19 15.82 19.91
C GLY A 40 15.67 15.64 20.22
N LEU A 41 16.46 15.31 19.20
CA LEU A 41 17.90 15.13 19.33
C LEU A 41 18.63 16.45 19.62
N ALA A 42 18.20 17.56 19.02
CA ALA A 42 18.75 18.90 19.30
C ALA A 42 18.60 19.25 20.80
N ARG A 43 17.42 19.00 21.39
CA ARG A 43 17.21 19.20 22.84
C ARG A 43 18.12 18.30 23.69
N GLN A 44 18.27 17.03 23.30
CA GLN A 44 19.16 16.10 24.05
C GLN A 44 20.62 16.52 24.01
N LEU A 45 21.07 17.09 22.89
CA LEU A 45 22.44 17.54 22.70
C LEU A 45 22.68 18.99 23.16
N GLY A 46 21.65 19.69 23.63
CA GLY A 46 21.76 21.09 24.10
C GLY A 46 22.10 22.09 22.99
N VAL A 47 21.66 21.81 21.74
CA VAL A 47 21.91 22.68 20.58
C VAL A 47 20.60 23.07 19.91
N ASP A 48 20.64 24.10 19.06
CA ASP A 48 19.47 24.44 18.24
C ASP A 48 19.27 23.47 17.06
N TRP A 49 18.05 23.50 16.50
CA TRP A 49 17.66 22.63 15.40
C TRP A 49 18.56 22.76 14.17
N ASN A 50 18.92 24.01 13.81
CA ASN A 50 19.74 24.26 12.61
C ASN A 50 21.17 23.77 12.80
N THR A 51 21.72 23.91 14.00
CA THR A 51 23.05 23.40 14.34
C THR A 51 23.13 21.89 14.17
N LEU A 52 22.16 21.16 14.72
CA LEU A 52 22.12 19.72 14.55
C LEU A 52 21.85 19.34 13.08
N TRP A 53 20.88 19.98 12.42
CA TRP A 53 20.57 19.71 11.01
C TRP A 53 21.78 19.85 10.11
N ARG A 54 22.50 20.95 10.20
CA ARG A 54 23.74 21.17 9.40
C ARG A 54 24.77 20.09 9.65
N ALA A 55 24.94 19.67 10.92
CA ALA A 55 25.92 18.64 11.29
C ALA A 55 25.57 17.24 10.75
N VAL A 56 24.27 16.86 10.76
CA VAL A 56 23.85 15.52 10.31
C VAL A 56 23.56 15.46 8.81
N HIS A 57 23.13 16.57 8.17
CA HIS A 57 22.69 16.62 6.78
C HIS A 57 23.78 16.11 5.82
N THR A 58 24.99 16.61 5.90
CA THR A 58 26.11 16.16 5.06
C THR A 58 26.35 14.66 5.16
N ARG A 59 26.23 14.10 6.37
CA ARG A 59 26.38 12.67 6.59
C ARG A 59 25.20 11.86 6.03
N LEU A 60 23.99 12.38 6.15
CA LEU A 60 22.78 11.77 5.60
C LEU A 60 22.82 11.80 4.07
N ASP A 61 23.26 12.91 3.46
CA ASP A 61 23.44 13.02 2.00
C ASP A 61 24.47 12.02 1.47
N ALA A 62 25.60 11.89 2.14
CA ALA A 62 26.60 10.90 1.78
C ALA A 62 26.04 9.47 1.85
N LEU A 63 25.24 9.15 2.87
CA LEU A 63 24.58 7.85 2.99
C LEU A 63 23.48 7.66 1.95
N ALA A 64 22.74 8.71 1.60
CA ALA A 64 21.69 8.64 0.58
C ALA A 64 22.27 8.52 -0.84
N GLY A 65 23.41 9.17 -1.10
CA GLY A 65 24.11 9.13 -2.38
C GLY A 65 25.02 7.93 -2.58
N ASP A 66 25.16 7.04 -1.58
CA ASP A 66 26.05 5.86 -1.68
C ASP A 66 25.56 4.90 -2.78
N PRO A 67 26.34 4.67 -3.86
CA PRO A 67 25.98 3.75 -4.93
C PRO A 67 25.73 2.31 -4.46
N ALA A 68 26.40 1.86 -3.39
CA ALA A 68 26.22 0.53 -2.82
C ALA A 68 24.78 0.25 -2.37
N ARG A 69 23.97 1.29 -2.16
CA ARG A 69 22.54 1.14 -1.83
C ARG A 69 21.72 0.52 -2.95
N PHE A 70 22.20 0.56 -4.17
CA PHE A 70 21.51 0.07 -5.36
C PHE A 70 22.03 -1.30 -5.82
N GLU A 71 23.07 -1.83 -5.16
CA GLU A 71 23.64 -3.13 -5.47
C GLU A 71 22.74 -4.27 -4.96
N GLY A 72 22.63 -5.35 -5.75
CA GLY A 72 21.90 -6.55 -5.41
C GLY A 72 20.38 -6.40 -5.38
N VAL A 73 19.83 -5.33 -5.93
CA VAL A 73 18.38 -5.13 -6.04
C VAL A 73 17.83 -5.99 -7.15
N THR A 74 17.10 -7.04 -6.81
CA THR A 74 16.43 -7.94 -7.77
C THR A 74 14.91 -7.78 -7.78
N MET A 75 14.34 -7.21 -6.72
CA MET A 75 12.91 -6.91 -6.63
C MET A 75 12.73 -5.42 -6.30
N LEU A 76 12.16 -4.69 -7.24
CA LEU A 76 11.95 -3.25 -7.14
C LEU A 76 10.48 -2.91 -7.01
N GLY A 77 10.11 -2.13 -5.99
CA GLY A 77 8.77 -1.58 -5.81
C GLY A 77 8.72 -0.11 -6.21
N VAL A 78 7.62 0.31 -6.83
CA VAL A 78 7.30 1.72 -7.07
C VAL A 78 5.94 2.05 -6.48
N ASP A 79 5.87 3.16 -5.73
CA ASP A 79 4.66 3.64 -5.06
C ASP A 79 4.60 5.16 -5.06
N GLU A 80 3.42 5.70 -4.82
CA GLU A 80 3.17 7.13 -4.72
C GLU A 80 3.07 7.58 -3.27
N HIS A 81 3.74 8.68 -2.97
CA HIS A 81 3.66 9.30 -1.65
C HIS A 81 3.12 10.73 -1.74
N VAL A 82 2.05 10.99 -1.00
CA VAL A 82 1.54 12.36 -0.83
C VAL A 82 2.44 13.09 0.16
N TRP A 83 3.31 13.98 -0.35
CA TRP A 83 4.26 14.71 0.48
C TRP A 83 3.58 15.76 1.36
N HIS A 84 2.63 16.48 0.79
CA HIS A 84 1.81 17.43 1.53
C HIS A 84 0.41 17.54 0.91
N HIS A 85 -0.58 17.87 1.74
CA HIS A 85 -1.90 18.24 1.22
C HIS A 85 -1.83 19.60 0.52
N VAL A 86 -2.83 19.89 -0.32
CA VAL A 86 -2.89 21.18 -1.02
C VAL A 86 -3.03 22.30 -0.01
N ASP A 87 -1.92 23.00 0.22
CA ASP A 87 -1.86 24.26 0.97
C ASP A 87 -1.12 25.26 0.07
N GLN A 88 -1.74 26.40 -0.24
CA GLN A 88 -1.15 27.44 -1.06
C GLN A 88 0.13 28.05 -0.45
N ARG A 89 0.35 27.85 0.84
CA ARG A 89 1.54 28.32 1.57
C ARG A 89 2.73 27.40 1.44
N VAL A 90 2.51 26.15 1.06
CA VAL A 90 3.57 25.12 0.93
C VAL A 90 4.06 25.08 -0.49
N ARG A 91 5.37 25.35 -0.67
CA ARG A 91 6.05 25.19 -1.96
C ARG A 91 6.62 23.80 -2.10
N GLY A 92 6.63 23.29 -3.33
CA GLY A 92 7.22 21.99 -3.64
C GLY A 92 6.22 21.01 -4.25
N PRO A 93 6.67 19.81 -4.60
CA PRO A 93 5.84 18.80 -5.22
C PRO A 93 4.85 18.23 -4.21
N LYS A 94 3.58 18.15 -4.60
CA LYS A 94 2.53 17.50 -3.80
C LYS A 94 2.76 16.00 -3.71
N MET A 95 3.20 15.39 -4.81
CA MET A 95 3.40 13.95 -4.95
C MET A 95 4.87 13.63 -5.16
N LEU A 96 5.31 12.55 -4.55
CA LEU A 96 6.61 11.94 -4.77
C LEU A 96 6.40 10.51 -5.30
N THR A 97 7.30 10.06 -6.16
CA THR A 97 7.42 8.66 -6.52
C THR A 97 8.51 8.03 -5.64
N GLY A 98 8.16 7.00 -4.90
CA GLY A 98 9.06 6.24 -4.04
C GLY A 98 9.51 4.96 -4.71
N MET A 99 10.81 4.67 -4.69
CA MET A 99 11.39 3.41 -5.13
C MET A 99 11.88 2.64 -3.92
N VAL A 100 11.47 1.38 -3.82
CA VAL A 100 11.71 0.51 -2.66
C VAL A 100 12.37 -0.79 -3.11
N ASP A 101 13.44 -1.17 -2.43
CA ASP A 101 14.04 -2.49 -2.56
C ASP A 101 13.20 -3.50 -1.76
N LEU A 102 12.73 -4.51 -2.46
CA LEU A 102 11.92 -5.60 -1.92
C LEU A 102 12.63 -6.95 -2.05
N THR A 103 13.91 -6.92 -2.39
CA THR A 103 14.75 -8.11 -2.58
C THR A 103 14.67 -9.01 -1.35
N ARG A 104 14.49 -10.29 -1.58
CA ARG A 104 14.45 -11.30 -0.52
C ARG A 104 15.86 -11.63 -0.07
N ASP A 105 16.08 -11.79 1.22
CA ASP A 105 17.31 -12.33 1.77
C ASP A 105 17.40 -13.85 1.54
N GLU A 106 18.53 -14.46 1.96
CA GLU A 106 18.80 -15.90 1.82
C GLU A 106 17.71 -16.78 2.49
N ASN A 107 16.97 -16.24 3.45
CA ASN A 107 15.86 -16.91 4.12
C ASN A 107 14.50 -16.63 3.46
N GLY A 108 14.49 -15.98 2.30
CA GLY A 108 13.26 -15.57 1.60
C GLY A 108 12.53 -14.41 2.24
N GLN A 109 13.12 -13.74 3.24
CA GLN A 109 12.49 -12.63 3.95
C GLN A 109 12.74 -11.32 3.21
N VAL A 110 11.69 -10.52 3.04
CA VAL A 110 11.82 -9.16 2.52
C VAL A 110 12.11 -8.19 3.66
N LYS A 111 13.20 -7.46 3.55
CA LYS A 111 13.48 -6.28 4.38
C LYS A 111 13.34 -5.04 3.52
N ALA A 112 12.10 -4.57 3.38
CA ALA A 112 11.80 -3.41 2.57
C ALA A 112 12.71 -2.22 2.93
N ARG A 113 13.38 -1.65 1.93
CA ARG A 113 14.32 -0.55 2.08
C ARG A 113 14.03 0.53 1.06
N LEU A 114 13.74 1.75 1.52
CA LEU A 114 13.58 2.89 0.63
C LEU A 114 14.90 3.16 -0.11
N LEU A 115 14.87 3.13 -1.42
CA LEU A 115 15.99 3.46 -2.29
C LEU A 115 16.05 4.96 -2.59
N ASP A 116 14.91 5.53 -3.01
CA ASP A 116 14.84 6.93 -3.40
C ASP A 116 13.42 7.48 -3.33
N LEU A 117 13.31 8.82 -3.27
CA LEU A 117 12.08 9.58 -3.39
C LEU A 117 12.31 10.71 -4.39
N VAL A 118 11.58 10.70 -5.49
CA VAL A 118 11.72 11.73 -6.53
C VAL A 118 10.43 12.54 -6.69
N PRO A 119 10.54 13.86 -6.94
CA PRO A 119 9.38 14.71 -7.16
C PRO A 119 8.56 14.30 -8.38
N GLY A 120 7.25 14.26 -8.23
CA GLY A 120 6.30 13.99 -9.31
C GLY A 120 5.64 12.62 -9.21
N ARG A 121 4.63 12.42 -10.07
CA ARG A 121 3.82 11.20 -10.19
C ARG A 121 3.60 10.91 -11.66
N SER A 122 4.57 10.32 -12.33
CA SER A 122 4.38 9.94 -13.74
C SER A 122 5.30 8.80 -14.14
N GLY A 123 4.94 8.10 -15.22
CA GLY A 123 5.80 7.10 -15.84
C GLY A 123 7.15 7.67 -16.28
N ALA A 124 7.17 8.93 -16.79
CA ALA A 124 8.40 9.60 -17.20
C ALA A 124 9.37 9.79 -16.02
N VAL A 125 8.87 10.27 -14.87
CA VAL A 125 9.69 10.43 -13.65
C VAL A 125 10.34 9.11 -13.23
N TYR A 126 9.58 8.02 -13.29
CA TYR A 126 10.09 6.69 -12.95
C TYR A 126 11.06 6.18 -14.01
N GLY A 127 10.75 6.33 -15.31
CA GLY A 127 11.64 5.97 -16.41
C GLY A 127 12.97 6.72 -16.40
N ASP A 128 12.94 8.03 -16.12
CA ASP A 128 14.14 8.85 -15.95
C ASP A 128 15.00 8.36 -14.77
N TRP A 129 14.36 7.99 -13.67
CA TRP A 129 15.07 7.42 -12.53
C TRP A 129 15.74 6.08 -12.89
N LEU A 130 15.02 5.16 -13.54
CA LEU A 130 15.57 3.89 -14.03
C LEU A 130 16.75 4.09 -14.99
N THR A 131 16.65 5.08 -15.89
CA THR A 131 17.71 5.43 -16.84
C THR A 131 18.98 5.88 -16.09
N ARG A 132 18.83 6.73 -15.06
CA ARG A 132 19.96 7.19 -14.24
C ARG A 132 20.65 6.08 -13.44
N ARG A 133 19.94 4.98 -13.10
CA ARG A 133 20.56 3.80 -12.44
C ARG A 133 21.48 3.00 -13.35
N GLY A 134 21.38 3.15 -14.65
CA GLY A 134 22.24 2.51 -15.64
C GLY A 134 21.79 1.11 -16.03
N LYS A 135 22.48 0.55 -17.03
CA LYS A 135 22.10 -0.72 -17.64
C LYS A 135 22.21 -1.91 -16.69
N ARG A 136 23.29 -1.95 -15.88
CA ARG A 136 23.53 -3.06 -14.94
C ARG A 136 22.40 -3.16 -13.91
N PHE A 137 22.07 -2.09 -13.22
CA PHE A 137 20.96 -2.07 -12.26
C PHE A 137 19.65 -2.57 -12.88
N ARG A 138 19.34 -2.09 -14.10
CA ARG A 138 18.11 -2.47 -14.79
C ARG A 138 18.07 -3.94 -15.20
N ALA A 139 19.20 -4.52 -15.56
CA ALA A 139 19.34 -5.94 -15.90
C ALA A 139 19.26 -6.85 -14.67
N ASP A 140 19.66 -6.36 -13.49
CA ASP A 140 19.62 -7.13 -12.25
C ASP A 140 18.18 -7.23 -11.67
N VAL A 141 17.25 -6.30 -12.04
CA VAL A 141 15.86 -6.32 -11.58
C VAL A 141 15.06 -7.42 -12.28
N GLN A 142 14.61 -8.41 -11.54
CA GLN A 142 13.82 -9.54 -12.03
C GLN A 142 12.31 -9.35 -11.84
N VAL A 143 11.92 -8.63 -10.79
CA VAL A 143 10.52 -8.36 -10.46
C VAL A 143 10.33 -6.87 -10.15
N ALA A 144 9.29 -6.27 -10.77
CA ALA A 144 8.92 -4.88 -10.52
C ALA A 144 7.47 -4.80 -10.03
N THR A 145 7.27 -4.41 -8.76
CA THR A 145 5.94 -4.25 -8.18
C THR A 145 5.46 -2.81 -8.34
N LEU A 146 4.18 -2.63 -8.63
CA LEU A 146 3.60 -1.32 -8.92
C LEU A 146 2.14 -1.20 -8.47
N ASP A 147 1.71 0.03 -8.25
CA ASP A 147 0.31 0.38 -8.20
C ASP A 147 -0.36 0.20 -9.57
N PRO A 148 -1.66 -0.07 -9.66
CA PRO A 148 -2.36 -0.18 -10.93
C PRO A 148 -2.45 1.18 -11.65
N PHE A 149 -1.30 1.70 -12.06
CA PHE A 149 -1.11 2.93 -12.81
C PHE A 149 -0.33 2.67 -14.10
N HIS A 150 -0.97 2.95 -15.25
CA HIS A 150 -0.39 2.66 -16.57
C HIS A 150 0.96 3.34 -16.81
N GLY A 151 1.19 4.53 -16.24
CA GLY A 151 2.48 5.21 -16.38
C GLY A 151 3.64 4.38 -15.83
N TYR A 152 3.48 3.73 -14.69
CA TYR A 152 4.51 2.85 -14.13
C TYR A 152 4.65 1.56 -14.93
N LYS A 153 3.53 0.95 -15.37
CA LYS A 153 3.58 -0.23 -16.24
C LYS A 153 4.37 0.03 -17.52
N ASN A 154 4.10 1.17 -18.18
CA ASN A 154 4.80 1.53 -19.41
C ASN A 154 6.30 1.74 -19.16
N ALA A 155 6.67 2.44 -18.07
CA ALA A 155 8.07 2.64 -17.71
C ALA A 155 8.79 1.31 -17.40
N ILE A 156 8.12 0.35 -16.74
CA ILE A 156 8.65 -0.99 -16.50
C ILE A 156 8.87 -1.71 -17.84
N THR A 157 7.87 -1.72 -18.71
CA THR A 157 7.98 -2.37 -20.02
C THR A 157 9.11 -1.77 -20.88
N GLU A 158 9.33 -0.46 -20.81
CA GLU A 158 10.36 0.22 -21.60
C GLU A 158 11.77 0.06 -21.04
N HIS A 159 11.92 0.11 -19.72
CA HIS A 159 13.22 0.20 -19.07
C HIS A 159 13.68 -1.07 -18.36
N LEU A 160 12.77 -1.99 -18.03
CA LEU A 160 13.01 -3.25 -17.32
C LEU A 160 12.43 -4.42 -18.14
N ALA A 161 12.90 -4.58 -19.37
CA ALA A 161 12.32 -5.51 -20.35
C ALA A 161 12.26 -6.97 -19.87
N ASP A 162 13.20 -7.39 -19.02
CA ASP A 162 13.32 -8.76 -18.51
C ASP A 162 12.60 -8.93 -17.14
N ALA A 163 12.08 -7.85 -16.55
CA ALA A 163 11.42 -7.91 -15.26
C ALA A 163 9.95 -8.29 -15.37
N VAL A 164 9.50 -9.15 -14.47
CA VAL A 164 8.08 -9.46 -14.31
C VAL A 164 7.37 -8.33 -13.57
N ALA A 165 6.41 -7.68 -14.22
CA ALA A 165 5.58 -6.67 -13.60
C ALA A 165 4.50 -7.31 -12.70
N VAL A 166 4.39 -6.88 -11.44
CA VAL A 166 3.44 -7.40 -10.46
C VAL A 166 2.63 -6.27 -9.85
N VAL A 167 1.30 -6.36 -9.91
CA VAL A 167 0.44 -5.38 -9.23
C VAL A 167 0.46 -5.61 -7.72
N ASP A 168 0.62 -4.53 -6.97
CA ASP A 168 0.61 -4.57 -5.52
C ASP A 168 -0.77 -5.01 -4.97
N ALA A 169 -0.76 -6.07 -4.15
CA ALA A 169 -1.95 -6.68 -3.55
C ALA A 169 -2.77 -5.67 -2.73
N PHE A 170 -2.11 -4.78 -1.98
CA PHE A 170 -2.78 -3.74 -1.20
C PHE A 170 -3.64 -2.84 -2.08
N HIS A 171 -3.13 -2.43 -3.24
CA HIS A 171 -3.86 -1.55 -4.16
C HIS A 171 -5.02 -2.27 -4.85
N VAL A 172 -4.90 -3.57 -5.13
CA VAL A 172 -6.02 -4.38 -5.64
C VAL A 172 -7.16 -4.46 -4.61
N VAL A 173 -6.84 -4.75 -3.36
CA VAL A 173 -7.82 -4.77 -2.25
C VAL A 173 -8.42 -3.39 -2.02
N LYS A 174 -7.63 -2.32 -2.13
CA LYS A 174 -8.09 -0.92 -2.03
C LYS A 174 -9.09 -0.56 -3.13
N LEU A 175 -8.88 -1.04 -4.37
CA LEU A 175 -9.85 -0.86 -5.46
C LEU A 175 -11.20 -1.55 -5.13
N ALA A 176 -11.15 -2.77 -4.62
CA ALA A 176 -12.36 -3.51 -4.24
C ALA A 176 -13.10 -2.84 -3.06
N THR A 177 -12.40 -2.41 -2.02
CA THR A 177 -13.03 -1.68 -0.89
C THR A 177 -13.56 -0.31 -1.29
N SER A 178 -12.93 0.36 -2.26
CA SER A 178 -13.45 1.61 -2.81
C SER A 178 -14.74 1.38 -3.62
N CYS A 179 -14.83 0.26 -4.35
CA CYS A 179 -16.04 -0.16 -5.05
C CYS A 179 -17.22 -0.34 -4.06
N VAL A 180 -16.99 -0.96 -2.91
CA VAL A 180 -18.02 -1.08 -1.84
C VAL A 180 -18.54 0.30 -1.41
N ASP A 181 -17.64 1.26 -1.20
CA ASP A 181 -18.03 2.62 -0.78
C ASP A 181 -18.80 3.36 -1.89
N ASP A 182 -18.46 3.14 -3.16
CA ASP A 182 -19.19 3.69 -4.30
C ASP A 182 -20.61 3.12 -4.38
N VAL A 183 -20.79 1.80 -4.29
CA VAL A 183 -22.11 1.13 -4.25
C VAL A 183 -22.93 1.65 -3.06
N ARG A 184 -22.32 1.69 -1.87
CA ARG A 184 -22.98 2.20 -0.67
C ARG A 184 -23.51 3.64 -0.87
N ARG A 185 -22.69 4.52 -1.44
CA ARG A 185 -23.08 5.92 -1.66
C ARG A 185 -24.19 6.04 -2.69
N ARG A 186 -24.14 5.25 -3.77
CA ARG A 186 -25.22 5.22 -4.77
C ARG A 186 -26.51 4.70 -4.15
N VAL A 187 -26.50 3.57 -3.50
CA VAL A 187 -27.69 2.99 -2.86
C VAL A 187 -28.31 3.98 -1.86
N GLN A 188 -27.50 4.67 -1.04
CA GLN A 188 -28.02 5.70 -0.14
C GLN A 188 -28.59 6.91 -0.90
N GLN A 189 -27.95 7.32 -1.99
CA GLN A 189 -28.46 8.40 -2.82
C GLN A 189 -29.82 8.02 -3.43
N ASP A 190 -29.94 6.79 -3.92
CA ASP A 190 -31.16 6.30 -4.58
C ASP A 190 -32.32 6.09 -3.61
N THR A 191 -32.02 5.63 -2.37
CA THR A 191 -33.05 5.31 -1.37
C THR A 191 -33.39 6.47 -0.43
N LEU A 192 -32.40 7.33 -0.11
CA LEU A 192 -32.55 8.38 0.90
C LEU A 192 -32.37 9.81 0.36
N GLY A 193 -32.00 9.96 -0.93
CA GLY A 193 -31.73 11.25 -1.56
C GLY A 193 -30.41 11.91 -1.13
N HIS A 194 -29.54 11.20 -0.41
CA HIS A 194 -28.22 11.68 -0.01
C HIS A 194 -27.19 10.55 0.16
N ARG A 195 -25.90 10.88 0.20
CA ARG A 195 -24.78 9.90 0.24
C ARG A 195 -24.49 9.33 1.62
N GLY A 196 -25.36 9.54 2.59
CA GLY A 196 -25.27 9.03 3.95
C GLY A 196 -25.06 10.11 5.01
N ARG A 197 -25.82 9.98 6.10
CA ARG A 197 -25.78 10.85 7.29
C ARG A 197 -25.70 10.00 8.56
N SER A 198 -25.38 10.66 9.67
CA SER A 198 -25.45 10.02 10.97
C SER A 198 -26.86 9.49 11.22
N GLY A 199 -26.98 8.24 11.65
CA GLY A 199 -28.26 7.55 11.85
C GLY A 199 -28.64 6.57 10.71
N ASP A 200 -28.12 6.75 9.48
CA ASP A 200 -28.40 5.81 8.41
C ASP A 200 -27.70 4.47 8.64
N PRO A 201 -28.38 3.32 8.44
CA PRO A 201 -27.80 2.01 8.67
C PRO A 201 -26.50 1.78 7.93
N LEU A 202 -26.45 2.05 6.61
CA LEU A 202 -25.26 1.85 5.78
C LEU A 202 -24.14 2.84 6.10
N TYR A 203 -24.46 4.09 6.49
CA TYR A 203 -23.45 5.06 6.90
C TYR A 203 -22.80 4.65 8.22
N GLY A 204 -23.57 4.10 9.13
CA GLY A 204 -23.10 3.60 10.43
C GLY A 204 -22.07 2.49 10.34
N ILE A 205 -22.07 1.70 9.24
CA ILE A 205 -21.14 0.57 9.03
C ILE A 205 -19.98 0.89 8.08
N ARG A 206 -19.84 2.09 7.54
CA ARG A 206 -18.86 2.46 6.50
C ARG A 206 -17.40 2.11 6.82
N THR A 207 -17.03 2.12 8.09
CA THR A 207 -15.68 1.73 8.55
C THR A 207 -15.55 0.21 8.66
N ILE A 208 -16.62 -0.48 9.03
CA ILE A 208 -16.68 -1.93 9.15
C ILE A 208 -16.58 -2.59 7.77
N LEU A 209 -17.22 -2.00 6.76
CA LEU A 209 -17.18 -2.48 5.36
C LEU A 209 -15.75 -2.55 4.77
N ARG A 210 -14.78 -1.83 5.35
CA ARG A 210 -13.37 -1.83 4.90
C ARG A 210 -12.52 -2.90 5.57
N ALA A 211 -12.99 -3.47 6.66
CA ALA A 211 -12.27 -4.49 7.39
C ALA A 211 -12.39 -5.86 6.71
N GLY A 212 -11.36 -6.68 6.85
CA GLY A 212 -11.46 -8.09 6.49
C GLY A 212 -12.40 -8.82 7.46
N VAL A 213 -13.18 -9.74 6.93
CA VAL A 213 -14.18 -10.50 7.71
C VAL A 213 -13.54 -11.23 8.90
N GLU A 214 -12.29 -11.67 8.74
CA GLU A 214 -11.51 -12.36 9.76
C GLU A 214 -11.14 -11.48 10.98
N ASN A 215 -11.23 -10.15 10.82
CA ASN A 215 -10.91 -9.17 11.85
C ASN A 215 -12.16 -8.57 12.52
N LEU A 216 -13.35 -8.99 12.10
CA LEU A 216 -14.60 -8.48 12.66
C LEU A 216 -14.94 -9.14 13.99
N THR A 217 -15.34 -8.34 14.96
CA THR A 217 -15.96 -8.84 16.18
C THR A 217 -17.40 -9.27 15.93
N ASP A 218 -17.95 -10.16 16.77
CA ASP A 218 -19.36 -10.61 16.66
C ASP A 218 -20.33 -9.42 16.65
N LYS A 219 -20.06 -8.39 17.45
CA LYS A 219 -20.86 -7.14 17.46
C LYS A 219 -20.80 -6.39 16.14
N GLN A 220 -19.65 -6.36 15.48
CA GLN A 220 -19.51 -5.71 14.16
C GLN A 220 -20.21 -6.54 13.08
N GLN A 221 -20.12 -7.85 13.15
CA GLN A 221 -20.79 -8.76 12.25
C GLN A 221 -22.32 -8.66 12.35
N ALA A 222 -22.87 -8.64 13.58
CA ALA A 222 -24.29 -8.40 13.82
C ALA A 222 -24.76 -7.04 13.26
N ARG A 223 -23.94 -5.99 13.39
CA ARG A 223 -24.24 -4.66 12.82
C ARG A 223 -24.25 -4.67 11.29
N LEU A 224 -23.35 -5.43 10.64
CA LEU A 224 -23.38 -5.60 9.17
C LEU A 224 -24.66 -6.27 8.73
N THR A 225 -25.00 -7.42 9.33
CA THR A 225 -26.21 -8.15 9.01
C THR A 225 -27.46 -7.28 9.18
N SER A 226 -27.61 -6.62 10.33
CA SER A 226 -28.73 -5.73 10.58
C SER A 226 -28.82 -4.55 9.59
N ALA A 227 -27.67 -4.00 9.15
CA ALA A 227 -27.67 -2.92 8.18
C ALA A 227 -28.02 -3.40 6.77
N PHE A 228 -27.62 -4.62 6.37
CA PHE A 228 -27.96 -5.20 5.08
C PHE A 228 -29.44 -5.57 5.02
N GLU A 229 -30.02 -6.07 6.11
CA GLU A 229 -31.44 -6.44 6.21
C GLU A 229 -32.38 -5.24 6.36
N ALA A 230 -31.88 -4.05 6.67
CA ALA A 230 -32.68 -2.86 6.93
C ALA A 230 -33.48 -2.34 5.72
N HIS A 231 -33.08 -2.70 4.50
CA HIS A 231 -33.77 -2.31 3.27
C HIS A 231 -33.39 -3.25 2.11
N GLU A 232 -34.35 -3.56 1.23
CA GLU A 232 -34.14 -4.49 0.09
C GLU A 232 -32.97 -4.08 -0.83
N ALA A 233 -32.81 -2.79 -1.11
CA ALA A 233 -31.73 -2.28 -1.96
C ALA A 233 -30.33 -2.43 -1.34
N HIS A 234 -30.22 -2.70 -0.03
CA HIS A 234 -28.94 -2.89 0.64
C HIS A 234 -28.25 -4.20 0.23
N VAL A 235 -28.96 -5.12 -0.41
CA VAL A 235 -28.38 -6.35 -1.01
C VAL A 235 -27.24 -6.02 -2.00
N GLU A 236 -27.30 -4.90 -2.71
CA GLU A 236 -26.22 -4.51 -3.62
C GLU A 236 -24.94 -4.17 -2.86
N VAL A 237 -25.06 -3.56 -1.67
CA VAL A 237 -23.90 -3.26 -0.82
C VAL A 237 -23.34 -4.53 -0.19
N GLU A 238 -24.19 -5.46 0.21
CA GLU A 238 -23.78 -6.78 0.71
C GLU A 238 -23.00 -7.55 -0.36
N VAL A 239 -23.51 -7.62 -1.61
CA VAL A 239 -22.82 -8.26 -2.73
C VAL A 239 -21.47 -7.58 -3.02
N ALA A 240 -21.41 -6.25 -3.01
CA ALA A 240 -20.16 -5.54 -3.21
C ALA A 240 -19.15 -5.81 -2.09
N TRP A 241 -19.62 -5.87 -0.85
CA TRP A 241 -18.78 -6.24 0.29
C TRP A 241 -18.25 -7.67 0.18
N GLN A 242 -19.10 -8.63 -0.22
CA GLN A 242 -18.68 -10.01 -0.44
C GLN A 242 -17.61 -10.09 -1.53
N VAL A 243 -17.79 -9.39 -2.65
CA VAL A 243 -16.77 -9.28 -3.72
C VAL A 243 -15.45 -8.71 -3.17
N ALA A 244 -15.50 -7.73 -2.30
CA ALA A 244 -14.27 -7.17 -1.72
C ALA A 244 -13.58 -8.18 -0.77
N GLN A 245 -14.34 -9.00 -0.03
CA GLN A 245 -13.78 -10.11 0.76
C GLN A 245 -13.18 -11.20 -0.14
N ASP A 246 -13.85 -11.55 -1.25
CA ASP A 246 -13.33 -12.52 -2.22
C ASP A 246 -12.02 -12.03 -2.85
N VAL A 247 -11.93 -10.74 -3.26
CA VAL A 247 -10.69 -10.14 -3.76
C VAL A 247 -9.59 -10.17 -2.70
N ARG A 248 -9.92 -9.90 -1.43
CA ARG A 248 -8.96 -9.99 -0.31
C ARG A 248 -8.47 -11.43 -0.12
N ALA A 249 -9.38 -12.41 -0.18
CA ALA A 249 -9.08 -13.82 0.01
C ALA A 249 -8.11 -14.39 -1.04
N LEU A 250 -8.01 -13.78 -2.23
CA LEU A 250 -7.02 -14.18 -3.25
C LEU A 250 -5.60 -14.21 -2.69
N PHE A 251 -5.25 -13.17 -1.92
CA PHE A 251 -3.90 -12.96 -1.39
C PHE A 251 -3.64 -13.69 -0.06
N HIS A 252 -4.68 -14.33 0.49
CA HIS A 252 -4.63 -15.15 1.73
C HIS A 252 -4.90 -16.62 1.46
N ALA A 253 -4.91 -17.04 0.19
CA ALA A 253 -5.13 -18.45 -0.17
C ALA A 253 -3.99 -19.34 0.37
N ASP A 254 -4.33 -20.58 0.77
CA ASP A 254 -3.36 -21.55 1.33
C ASP A 254 -2.18 -21.84 0.39
N THR A 255 -2.42 -21.76 -0.92
CA THR A 255 -1.38 -21.96 -1.95
C THR A 255 -1.52 -20.93 -3.06
N PRO A 256 -0.40 -20.53 -3.71
CA PRO A 256 -0.44 -19.64 -4.86
C PRO A 256 -1.37 -20.13 -5.98
N ALA A 257 -1.38 -21.44 -6.24
CA ALA A 257 -2.25 -22.04 -7.26
C ALA A 257 -3.75 -21.83 -6.98
N LYS A 258 -4.19 -21.99 -5.71
CA LYS A 258 -5.57 -21.70 -5.31
C LYS A 258 -5.91 -20.23 -5.46
N GLY A 259 -4.99 -19.32 -5.06
CA GLY A 259 -5.15 -17.88 -5.21
C GLY A 259 -5.29 -17.49 -6.68
N ARG A 260 -4.41 -18.01 -7.54
CA ARG A 260 -4.44 -17.80 -8.99
C ARG A 260 -5.76 -18.25 -9.61
N ALA A 261 -6.19 -19.48 -9.34
CA ALA A 261 -7.45 -20.02 -9.87
C ALA A 261 -8.67 -19.21 -9.41
N ALA A 262 -8.67 -18.71 -8.18
CA ALA A 262 -9.71 -17.81 -7.69
C ALA A 262 -9.67 -16.45 -8.40
N ALA A 263 -8.48 -15.87 -8.64
CA ALA A 263 -8.31 -14.63 -9.38
C ALA A 263 -8.83 -14.76 -10.82
N GLU A 264 -8.48 -15.83 -11.52
CA GLU A 264 -8.96 -16.11 -12.88
C GLU A 264 -10.50 -16.18 -12.95
N ARG A 265 -11.14 -16.80 -11.96
CA ARG A 265 -12.62 -16.82 -11.85
C ARG A 265 -13.20 -15.43 -11.65
N LEU A 266 -12.65 -14.65 -10.73
CA LEU A 266 -13.13 -13.27 -10.49
C LEU A 266 -12.97 -12.39 -11.73
N LEU A 267 -11.86 -12.51 -12.46
CA LEU A 267 -11.62 -11.79 -13.71
C LEU A 267 -12.65 -12.11 -14.80
N GLN A 268 -13.24 -13.31 -14.77
CA GLN A 268 -14.32 -13.70 -15.70
C GLN A 268 -15.70 -13.21 -15.23
N ILE A 269 -16.00 -13.30 -13.94
CA ILE A 269 -17.35 -13.07 -13.40
C ILE A 269 -17.62 -11.57 -13.18
N LEU A 270 -16.66 -10.82 -12.59
CA LEU A 270 -16.91 -9.43 -12.21
C LEU A 270 -17.32 -8.50 -13.38
N PRO A 271 -16.76 -8.63 -14.61
CA PRO A 271 -17.19 -7.82 -15.75
C PRO A 271 -18.63 -8.05 -16.20
N THR A 272 -19.25 -9.15 -15.81
CA THR A 272 -20.64 -9.52 -16.17
C THR A 272 -21.64 -9.17 -15.06
N CYS A 273 -21.17 -8.72 -13.91
CA CYS A 273 -22.03 -8.37 -12.77
C CYS A 273 -23.05 -7.27 -13.16
N PRO A 274 -24.34 -7.39 -12.76
CA PRO A 274 -25.34 -6.38 -13.01
C PRO A 274 -25.09 -5.06 -12.26
N ILE A 275 -24.37 -5.09 -11.13
CA ILE A 275 -24.03 -3.89 -10.34
C ILE A 275 -22.92 -3.11 -11.07
N PRO A 276 -23.18 -1.86 -11.49
CA PRO A 276 -22.29 -1.13 -12.40
C PRO A 276 -20.90 -0.87 -11.84
N GLU A 277 -20.77 -0.64 -10.54
CA GLU A 277 -19.48 -0.41 -9.88
C GLU A 277 -18.64 -1.70 -9.85
N ILE A 278 -19.26 -2.85 -9.58
CA ILE A 278 -18.57 -4.15 -9.60
C ILE A 278 -18.14 -4.49 -11.04
N LYS A 279 -19.01 -4.25 -12.02
CA LYS A 279 -18.66 -4.40 -13.44
C LYS A 279 -17.47 -3.53 -13.83
N ARG A 280 -17.42 -2.27 -13.37
CA ARG A 280 -16.30 -1.36 -13.57
C ARG A 280 -15.03 -1.90 -12.91
N LEU A 281 -15.11 -2.36 -11.65
CA LEU A 281 -13.99 -3.01 -10.96
C LEU A 281 -13.47 -4.20 -11.78
N GLY A 282 -14.36 -5.08 -12.23
CA GLY A 282 -14.00 -6.24 -13.05
C GLY A 282 -13.27 -5.85 -14.33
N ARG A 283 -13.72 -4.81 -15.04
CA ARG A 283 -13.04 -4.29 -16.23
C ARG A 283 -11.67 -3.72 -15.91
N THR A 284 -11.54 -3.00 -14.80
CA THR A 284 -10.25 -2.48 -14.33
C THR A 284 -9.30 -3.62 -14.02
N LEU A 285 -9.71 -4.62 -13.24
CA LEU A 285 -8.85 -5.77 -12.92
C LEU A 285 -8.45 -6.56 -14.18
N LYS A 286 -9.36 -6.68 -15.16
CA LYS A 286 -9.08 -7.34 -16.44
C LYS A 286 -7.94 -6.67 -17.23
N GLN A 287 -7.80 -5.34 -17.15
CA GLN A 287 -6.68 -4.62 -17.77
C GLN A 287 -5.34 -4.96 -17.12
N TRP A 288 -5.37 -5.47 -15.88
CA TRP A 288 -4.22 -5.83 -15.07
C TRP A 288 -4.05 -7.34 -14.90
N THR A 289 -4.68 -8.16 -15.78
CA THR A 289 -4.68 -9.62 -15.67
C THR A 289 -3.27 -10.18 -15.51
N GLU A 290 -2.35 -9.86 -16.42
CA GLU A 290 -0.97 -10.38 -16.38
C GLU A 290 -0.23 -9.99 -15.09
N PRO A 291 -0.14 -8.69 -14.70
CA PRO A 291 0.52 -8.30 -13.46
C PRO A 291 -0.18 -8.80 -12.19
N LEU A 292 -1.49 -9.02 -12.22
CA LEU A 292 -2.22 -9.59 -11.10
C LEU A 292 -1.92 -11.08 -10.92
N LEU A 293 -1.91 -11.85 -12.01
CA LEU A 293 -1.61 -13.27 -11.96
C LEU A 293 -0.14 -13.53 -11.64
N ALA A 294 0.77 -12.67 -12.10
CA ALA A 294 2.18 -12.73 -11.78
C ALA A 294 2.48 -12.64 -10.27
N TYR A 295 1.59 -12.06 -9.46
CA TYR A 295 1.70 -12.09 -7.99
C TYR A 295 1.84 -13.53 -7.46
N PHE A 296 1.07 -14.46 -8.01
CA PHE A 296 1.07 -15.86 -7.58
C PHE A 296 2.27 -16.64 -8.11
N ASP A 297 2.84 -16.22 -9.23
CA ASP A 297 4.02 -16.82 -9.85
C ASP A 297 5.35 -16.35 -9.20
N THR A 298 5.30 -15.23 -8.46
CA THR A 298 6.45 -14.61 -7.79
C THR A 298 6.42 -14.75 -6.26
N ASP A 299 5.74 -15.77 -5.74
CA ASP A 299 5.58 -16.01 -4.29
C ASP A 299 5.06 -14.81 -3.50
N GLY A 300 4.14 -14.04 -4.09
CA GLY A 300 3.52 -12.90 -3.44
C GLY A 300 4.41 -11.67 -3.38
N ALA A 301 5.10 -11.35 -4.47
CA ALA A 301 5.79 -10.08 -4.60
C ALA A 301 4.78 -8.92 -4.46
N SER A 302 5.01 -8.03 -3.50
CA SER A 302 4.12 -6.91 -3.20
C SER A 302 4.89 -5.80 -2.48
N ASN A 303 4.50 -4.55 -2.69
CA ASN A 303 4.96 -3.40 -1.90
C ASN A 303 4.49 -3.51 -0.44
N GLY A 304 3.60 -4.45 -0.14
CA GLY A 304 2.87 -4.60 1.10
C GLY A 304 3.73 -4.56 2.33
N GLY A 305 3.38 -3.67 3.21
CA GLY A 305 3.96 -3.48 4.52
C GLY A 305 3.74 -4.69 5.44
N ARG A 306 4.39 -4.64 6.59
CA ARG A 306 4.45 -5.66 7.66
C ARG A 306 3.12 -6.31 8.08
N GLU A 307 1.96 -5.74 7.75
CA GLU A 307 0.67 -6.26 8.22
C GLU A 307 0.23 -7.56 7.53
N GLU A 308 0.48 -7.71 6.24
CA GLU A 308 0.13 -8.95 5.52
C GLU A 308 1.00 -10.14 5.91
N ARG A 309 2.24 -9.90 6.37
CA ARG A 309 3.17 -10.97 6.77
C ARG A 309 3.07 -11.39 8.23
N ARG A 310 2.56 -10.55 9.12
CA ARG A 310 2.35 -10.91 10.52
C ARG A 310 1.39 -12.10 10.69
N ASN A 311 0.47 -12.30 9.75
CA ASN A 311 -0.44 -13.45 9.79
C ASN A 311 0.19 -14.76 9.30
N ARG A 312 1.27 -14.74 8.50
CA ARG A 312 1.98 -15.97 8.08
C ARG A 312 3.00 -16.47 9.10
N SER A 313 3.53 -15.62 9.98
CA SER A 313 4.58 -15.99 10.96
C SER A 313 4.05 -16.33 12.35
N HIS A 314 2.76 -16.28 12.60
CA HIS A 314 2.12 -16.77 13.81
C HIS A 314 1.42 -18.12 13.55
N GLU A 315 2.17 -19.14 13.18
CA GLU A 315 1.84 -20.50 13.60
C GLU A 315 1.98 -20.55 15.13
N ARG A 316 0.89 -20.18 15.81
CA ARG A 316 0.71 -20.62 17.19
C ARG A 316 0.41 -22.12 17.14
N PRO A 317 1.05 -22.93 18.01
CA PRO A 317 0.71 -24.33 18.12
C PRO A 317 -0.80 -24.46 18.35
N HIS A 318 -1.41 -25.39 17.63
CA HIS A 318 -2.80 -25.73 17.62
C HIS A 318 -3.51 -25.55 18.97
N ARG A 319 -4.30 -24.51 19.10
CA ARG A 319 -5.45 -24.52 19.95
C ARG A 319 -6.62 -25.03 19.09
N ALA A 320 -7.16 -26.17 19.46
CA ALA A 320 -8.31 -26.77 18.77
C ALA A 320 -9.40 -25.69 18.54
N PRO A 321 -10.01 -25.63 17.33
CA PRO A 321 -11.08 -24.69 17.08
C PRO A 321 -12.23 -24.96 18.04
N PRO A 322 -12.88 -23.92 18.59
CA PRO A 322 -14.09 -24.12 19.35
C PRO A 322 -15.12 -24.81 18.46
N PRO A 323 -15.89 -25.79 18.99
CA PRO A 323 -16.94 -26.42 18.24
C PRO A 323 -18.02 -25.38 17.94
N HIS A 324 -18.52 -25.34 16.71
CA HIS A 324 -19.50 -24.43 16.12
C HIS A 324 -18.95 -23.17 15.45
N ARG A 325 -18.19 -23.35 14.36
CA ARG A 325 -18.31 -22.42 13.24
C ARG A 325 -19.45 -22.92 12.35
N GLN A 326 -20.62 -22.32 12.53
CA GLN A 326 -21.64 -22.37 11.50
C GLN A 326 -21.02 -21.85 10.22
N ARG A 327 -21.08 -22.63 9.15
CA ARG A 327 -20.74 -22.18 7.81
C ARG A 327 -21.54 -20.91 7.58
N LEU A 328 -20.85 -19.83 7.21
CA LEU A 328 -21.50 -18.66 6.63
C LEU A 328 -22.46 -19.18 5.55
N PRO A 329 -23.71 -18.72 5.48
CA PRO A 329 -24.62 -19.12 4.43
C PRO A 329 -23.91 -18.87 3.10
N GLN A 330 -23.97 -19.86 2.22
CA GLN A 330 -23.47 -19.70 0.85
C GLN A 330 -24.08 -18.43 0.27
N PRO A 331 -23.35 -17.64 -0.53
CA PRO A 331 -23.89 -16.44 -1.14
C PRO A 331 -25.21 -16.82 -1.80
N ARG A 332 -26.30 -16.15 -1.39
CA ARG A 332 -27.60 -16.32 -2.02
C ARG A 332 -27.36 -16.09 -3.50
N GLN A 333 -27.55 -17.13 -4.31
CA GLN A 333 -27.50 -16.98 -5.75
C GLN A 333 -28.46 -15.85 -6.08
N LEU A 334 -27.96 -14.80 -6.74
CA LEU A 334 -28.83 -13.77 -7.31
C LEU A 334 -29.92 -14.49 -8.10
N PRO A 335 -31.20 -14.21 -7.87
CA PRO A 335 -32.26 -14.79 -8.66
C PRO A 335 -31.95 -14.51 -10.14
N PRO A 336 -32.16 -15.46 -11.05
CA PRO A 336 -31.77 -15.37 -12.45
C PRO A 336 -32.44 -14.21 -13.21
N THR A 337 -33.39 -13.54 -12.60
CA THR A 337 -34.09 -12.39 -13.15
C THR A 337 -34.46 -11.42 -12.04
N LEU A 338 -33.70 -10.34 -11.90
CA LEU A 338 -34.27 -9.15 -11.31
C LEU A 338 -35.46 -8.72 -12.22
N PRO A 339 -36.63 -8.44 -11.65
CA PRO A 339 -37.77 -8.02 -12.46
C PRO A 339 -37.38 -6.75 -13.24
N THR A 340 -37.40 -6.82 -14.56
CA THR A 340 -37.12 -5.72 -15.48
C THR A 340 -38.17 -4.59 -15.44
N HIS A 341 -39.07 -4.60 -14.46
CA HIS A 341 -40.28 -3.77 -14.44
C HIS A 341 -40.21 -2.49 -13.59
N ARG A 342 -39.04 -1.95 -13.23
CA ARG A 342 -39.01 -0.66 -12.48
C ARG A 342 -37.97 0.38 -12.92
N TRP A 343 -37.50 0.34 -14.15
CA TRP A 343 -36.70 1.43 -14.70
C TRP A 343 -37.50 2.16 -15.78
N ARG A 344 -38.58 2.82 -15.38
CA ARG A 344 -39.15 3.92 -16.20
C ARG A 344 -38.62 5.22 -15.59
N ALA A 345 -37.83 5.93 -16.40
CA ALA A 345 -37.53 7.32 -16.21
C ALA A 345 -38.83 8.10 -16.10
N HIS A 346 -38.97 8.92 -15.08
CA HIS A 346 -39.93 10.02 -15.10
C HIS A 346 -39.25 11.24 -15.74
N PRO A 347 -40.02 12.04 -16.50
CA PRO A 347 -39.53 13.12 -17.36
C PRO A 347 -38.86 14.26 -16.62
#